data_2377ff92eb82da901ca19d51a1106a92
#
_entry.id   2377ff92eb82da901ca19d51a1106a92
#
_cell.length_a   1.000
_cell.length_b   1.000
_cell.length_c   1.000
_cell.angle_alpha   90.00
_cell.angle_beta   90.00
_cell.angle_gamma   90.00
#
_symmetry.space_group_name_H-M   'P 1'
#
loop_
_entity.id
_entity.type
_entity.pdbx_description
1 polymer ?
#
loop_
_entity_poly.entity_id
_entity_poly.type
_entity_poly.pdbx_seq_one_letter_code
_entity_poly.pdbx_strand_id
1 'polypeptide(L)'
;MTDLVSICIPTYNNEKDIKGTLESLLEQTYKNIEIVVVDDASTDSTAAIVESIKDDRIHLYRNEKNLGMAGNWNRCVELAKGEYIKLICADDRLVPESIETESKAMQKDPDIVMTINDSIMINREGKKLGIFGRYPKKGIQDGKKLARKSMIYNNYFGMPCAVMFRKSVFEKAGGFDPAYRYILDFDLWMSMAPCGKVDVLKEKLNYFMLREDSNTGKVMSKEKKAYFEEHVYLLRKNADRLSIGKVGQFLSKVLRKGRSAAYGIWLKWVLRK
;
A
#
# COMPACT_ATOMS: atom_id res chain seq x y z
N MET A 1 6.69 5.64 -26.52
CA MET A 1 5.99 6.56 -25.58
C MET A 1 6.16 5.99 -24.19
N THR A 2 6.35 6.82 -23.17
CA THR A 2 6.41 6.36 -21.78
C THR A 2 5.00 6.14 -21.27
N ASP A 3 4.74 5.03 -20.58
CA ASP A 3 3.41 4.70 -20.06
C ASP A 3 2.96 5.71 -19.00
N LEU A 4 1.69 6.10 -19.00
CA LEU A 4 1.13 6.98 -17.97
C LEU A 4 1.05 6.21 -16.63
N VAL A 5 1.52 6.84 -15.57
CA VAL A 5 1.38 6.34 -14.19
C VAL A 5 0.39 7.22 -13.44
N SER A 6 -0.65 6.61 -12.89
CA SER A 6 -1.57 7.30 -12.00
C SER A 6 -1.15 7.10 -10.56
N ILE A 7 -0.85 8.21 -9.87
CA ILE A 7 -0.59 8.20 -8.43
C ILE A 7 -1.91 8.50 -7.73
N CYS A 8 -2.48 7.50 -7.09
CA CYS A 8 -3.78 7.53 -6.42
C CYS A 8 -3.62 7.90 -4.94
N ILE A 9 -4.29 8.96 -4.50
CA ILE A 9 -4.27 9.46 -3.12
C ILE A 9 -5.70 9.48 -2.58
N PRO A 10 -6.18 8.40 -1.98
CA PRO A 10 -7.42 8.47 -1.23
C PRO A 10 -7.18 9.21 0.09
N THR A 11 -7.98 10.24 0.39
CA THR A 11 -7.80 11.08 1.57
C THR A 11 -9.10 11.29 2.34
N TYR A 12 -9.00 11.42 3.65
CA TYR A 12 -10.08 11.80 4.57
C TYR A 12 -9.49 12.41 5.83
N ASN A 13 -9.76 13.70 6.06
CA ASN A 13 -9.28 14.47 7.21
C ASN A 13 -7.74 14.38 7.41
N ASN A 14 -7.00 14.75 6.36
CA ASN A 14 -5.54 14.71 6.30
C ASN A 14 -4.89 16.09 6.14
N GLU A 15 -5.53 17.18 6.64
CA GLU A 15 -5.02 18.56 6.50
C GLU A 15 -3.57 18.75 6.96
N LYS A 16 -3.11 17.95 7.94
CA LYS A 16 -1.76 18.07 8.51
C LYS A 16 -0.65 17.48 7.62
N ASP A 17 -1.00 16.51 6.78
CA ASP A 17 0.01 15.65 6.14
C ASP A 17 -0.04 15.75 4.60
N ILE A 18 -1.25 16.00 4.00
CA ILE A 18 -1.49 15.93 2.55
C ILE A 18 -0.58 16.85 1.72
N LYS A 19 -0.23 18.04 2.22
CA LYS A 19 0.67 18.97 1.53
C LYS A 19 2.03 18.33 1.28
N GLY A 20 2.65 17.78 2.33
CA GLY A 20 3.96 17.14 2.20
C GLY A 20 3.97 15.88 1.34
N THR A 21 2.84 15.15 1.30
CA THR A 21 2.64 14.05 0.35
C THR A 21 2.69 14.58 -1.07
N LEU A 22 1.83 15.57 -1.41
CA LEU A 22 1.77 16.14 -2.76
C LEU A 22 3.11 16.75 -3.22
N GLU A 23 3.80 17.48 -2.35
CA GLU A 23 5.12 18.03 -2.66
C GLU A 23 6.10 16.92 -3.09
N SER A 24 6.14 15.79 -2.40
CA SER A 24 7.00 14.65 -2.77
C SER A 24 6.65 14.01 -4.12
N LEU A 25 5.39 14.11 -4.55
CA LEU A 25 4.93 13.59 -5.83
C LEU A 25 5.24 14.53 -6.98
N LEU A 26 5.21 15.83 -6.75
CA LEU A 26 5.56 16.84 -7.75
C LEU A 26 7.06 16.82 -8.08
N GLU A 27 7.89 16.35 -7.14
CA GLU A 27 9.35 16.20 -7.31
C GLU A 27 9.76 14.94 -8.09
N GLN A 28 8.83 14.06 -8.49
CA GLN A 28 9.17 12.83 -9.19
C GLN A 28 9.95 13.10 -10.49
N THR A 29 11.01 12.30 -10.73
CA THR A 29 11.84 12.39 -11.96
C THR A 29 11.07 11.93 -13.19
N TYR A 30 10.18 10.96 -13.04
CA TYR A 30 9.27 10.51 -14.09
C TYR A 30 8.14 11.52 -14.32
N LYS A 31 8.05 12.07 -15.54
CA LYS A 31 7.16 13.22 -15.82
C LYS A 31 5.78 12.84 -16.34
N ASN A 32 5.62 11.63 -16.94
CA ASN A 32 4.32 11.20 -17.48
C ASN A 32 3.46 10.60 -16.36
N ILE A 33 3.05 11.45 -15.41
CA ILE A 33 2.22 11.11 -14.26
C ILE A 33 0.95 11.95 -14.24
N GLU A 34 -0.11 11.40 -13.68
CA GLU A 34 -1.24 12.11 -13.11
C GLU A 34 -1.35 11.80 -11.61
N ILE A 35 -1.85 12.75 -10.84
CA ILE A 35 -2.06 12.63 -9.40
C ILE A 35 -3.56 12.72 -9.14
N VAL A 36 -4.19 11.57 -8.88
CA VAL A 36 -5.63 11.45 -8.63
C VAL A 36 -5.87 11.50 -7.13
N VAL A 37 -6.37 12.63 -6.65
CA VAL A 37 -6.74 12.82 -5.24
C VAL A 37 -8.24 12.63 -5.09
N VAL A 38 -8.68 11.69 -4.25
CA VAL A 38 -10.10 11.50 -3.96
C VAL A 38 -10.38 11.78 -2.49
N ASP A 39 -11.02 12.91 -2.23
CA ASP A 39 -11.42 13.36 -0.90
C ASP A 39 -12.75 12.70 -0.49
N ASP A 40 -12.71 11.91 0.56
CA ASP A 40 -13.85 11.11 1.06
C ASP A 40 -14.79 11.93 1.97
N ALA A 41 -15.21 13.10 1.48
CA ALA A 41 -16.05 14.06 2.23
C ALA A 41 -15.37 14.56 3.52
N SER A 42 -14.11 15.02 3.43
CA SER A 42 -13.40 15.63 4.57
C SER A 42 -14.14 16.84 5.13
N THR A 43 -14.04 16.99 6.45
CA THR A 43 -14.64 18.09 7.20
C THR A 43 -13.60 19.13 7.70
N ASP A 44 -12.31 18.84 7.47
CA ASP A 44 -11.18 19.73 7.74
C ASP A 44 -10.72 20.47 6.47
N SER A 45 -9.56 21.09 6.50
CA SER A 45 -9.00 21.86 5.39
C SER A 45 -8.35 21.01 4.28
N THR A 46 -8.47 19.67 4.31
CA THR A 46 -7.79 18.77 3.35
C THR A 46 -8.03 19.18 1.90
N ALA A 47 -9.29 19.29 1.47
CA ALA A 47 -9.63 19.64 0.09
C ALA A 47 -9.10 21.05 -0.29
N ALA A 48 -9.27 22.03 0.58
CA ALA A 48 -8.78 23.39 0.33
C ALA A 48 -7.25 23.46 0.16
N ILE A 49 -6.51 22.63 0.91
CA ILE A 49 -5.05 22.52 0.76
C ILE A 49 -4.70 21.94 -0.61
N VAL A 50 -5.38 20.88 -1.06
CA VAL A 50 -5.15 20.30 -2.39
C VAL A 50 -5.45 21.33 -3.49
N GLU A 51 -6.57 22.04 -3.41
CA GLU A 51 -7.00 23.08 -4.37
C GLU A 51 -6.02 24.26 -4.44
N SER A 52 -5.28 24.53 -3.34
CA SER A 52 -4.29 25.62 -3.28
C SER A 52 -3.03 25.32 -4.09
N ILE A 53 -2.72 24.06 -4.38
CA ILE A 53 -1.55 23.63 -5.14
C ILE A 53 -1.89 23.66 -6.63
N LYS A 54 -1.27 24.59 -7.38
CA LYS A 54 -1.54 24.78 -8.82
C LYS A 54 -0.54 23.97 -9.64
N ASP A 55 -0.94 22.76 -10.03
CA ASP A 55 -0.19 21.90 -10.95
C ASP A 55 -1.19 21.07 -11.77
N ASP A 56 -1.07 21.09 -13.08
CA ASP A 56 -2.02 20.46 -14.02
C ASP A 56 -2.06 18.93 -13.91
N ARG A 57 -1.09 18.33 -13.24
CA ARG A 57 -1.05 16.89 -12.98
C ARG A 57 -1.98 16.47 -11.84
N ILE A 58 -2.44 17.41 -11.00
CA ILE A 58 -3.29 17.13 -9.83
C ILE A 58 -4.76 17.23 -10.23
N HIS A 59 -5.48 16.14 -10.03
CA HIS A 59 -6.92 16.04 -10.24
C HIS A 59 -7.62 15.73 -8.93
N LEU A 60 -8.30 16.73 -8.35
CA LEU A 60 -9.07 16.55 -7.12
C LEU A 60 -10.52 16.15 -7.45
N TYR A 61 -10.96 15.07 -6.84
CA TYR A 61 -12.36 14.62 -6.83
C TYR A 61 -12.85 14.59 -5.39
N ARG A 62 -14.12 14.94 -5.17
CA ARG A 62 -14.75 14.88 -3.85
C ARG A 62 -15.95 13.94 -3.88
N ASN A 63 -16.04 13.07 -2.89
CA ASN A 63 -17.22 12.23 -2.69
C ASN A 63 -18.32 13.05 -2.03
N GLU A 64 -19.59 12.81 -2.41
CA GLU A 64 -20.76 13.45 -1.78
C GLU A 64 -20.92 13.02 -0.32
N LYS A 65 -20.47 11.81 0.01
CA LYS A 65 -20.49 11.23 1.36
C LYS A 65 -19.25 10.36 1.57
N ASN A 66 -18.92 10.09 2.83
CA ASN A 66 -17.84 9.18 3.17
C ASN A 66 -18.18 7.75 2.74
N LEU A 67 -17.38 7.18 1.83
CA LEU A 67 -17.51 5.82 1.29
C LEU A 67 -16.71 4.79 2.11
N GLY A 68 -15.92 5.27 3.05
CA GLY A 68 -14.98 4.45 3.80
C GLY A 68 -13.73 4.07 2.99
N MET A 69 -12.76 3.47 3.66
CA MET A 69 -11.43 3.24 3.09
C MET A 69 -11.48 2.43 1.79
N ALA A 70 -12.17 1.29 1.77
CA ALA A 70 -12.26 0.45 0.57
C ALA A 70 -12.97 1.15 -0.59
N GLY A 71 -14.10 1.82 -0.31
CA GLY A 71 -14.86 2.56 -1.32
C GLY A 71 -14.04 3.69 -1.94
N ASN A 72 -13.37 4.49 -1.10
CA ASN A 72 -12.55 5.60 -1.55
C ASN A 72 -11.31 5.14 -2.34
N TRP A 73 -10.66 4.06 -1.92
CA TRP A 73 -9.51 3.49 -2.62
C TRP A 73 -9.90 2.93 -4.00
N ASN A 74 -11.03 2.21 -4.09
CA ASN A 74 -11.57 1.74 -5.37
C ASN A 74 -11.87 2.90 -6.30
N ARG A 75 -12.60 3.92 -5.81
CA ARG A 75 -12.93 5.10 -6.61
C ARG A 75 -11.69 5.83 -7.13
N CYS A 76 -10.61 5.87 -6.32
CA CYS A 76 -9.36 6.49 -6.75
C CYS A 76 -8.75 5.75 -7.96
N VAL A 77 -8.75 4.41 -7.93
CA VAL A 77 -8.24 3.60 -9.04
C VAL A 77 -9.19 3.61 -10.25
N GLU A 78 -10.50 3.69 -10.05
CA GLU A 78 -11.50 3.81 -11.13
C GLU A 78 -11.26 5.10 -11.96
N LEU A 79 -11.01 6.22 -11.28
CA LEU A 79 -10.78 7.53 -11.91
C LEU A 79 -9.40 7.65 -12.58
N ALA A 80 -8.46 6.79 -12.24
CA ALA A 80 -7.12 6.77 -12.79
C ALA A 80 -7.13 6.35 -14.27
N LYS A 81 -6.30 7.01 -15.10
CA LYS A 81 -6.20 6.75 -16.55
C LYS A 81 -4.94 5.97 -16.93
N GLY A 82 -3.95 5.91 -16.04
CA GLY A 82 -2.67 5.26 -16.28
C GLY A 82 -2.75 3.74 -16.34
N GLU A 83 -1.84 3.13 -17.08
CA GLU A 83 -1.65 1.68 -17.11
C GLU A 83 -1.13 1.16 -15.77
N TYR A 84 -0.26 1.93 -15.13
CA TYR A 84 0.30 1.61 -13.82
C TYR A 84 -0.30 2.48 -12.74
N ILE A 85 -0.62 1.87 -11.62
CA ILE A 85 -1.19 2.52 -10.45
C ILE A 85 -0.18 2.49 -9.31
N LYS A 86 0.07 3.66 -8.73
CA LYS A 86 0.77 3.85 -7.46
C LYS A 86 -0.20 4.38 -6.43
N LEU A 87 -0.68 3.51 -5.51
CA LEU A 87 -1.53 3.98 -4.43
C LEU A 87 -0.68 4.41 -3.25
N ILE A 88 -0.91 5.62 -2.75
CA ILE A 88 -0.19 6.21 -1.61
C ILE A 88 -1.17 6.83 -0.62
N CYS A 89 -1.00 6.58 0.67
CA CYS A 89 -1.78 7.25 1.70
C CYS A 89 -1.37 8.72 1.83
N ALA A 90 -2.30 9.56 2.25
CA ALA A 90 -2.14 11.02 2.30
C ALA A 90 -1.16 11.54 3.37
N ASP A 91 -0.46 10.64 4.06
CA ASP A 91 0.59 10.91 5.04
C ASP A 91 1.95 10.30 4.66
N ASP A 92 1.99 9.48 3.60
CA ASP A 92 3.23 8.88 3.09
C ASP A 92 3.93 9.79 2.07
N ARG A 93 5.18 9.49 1.73
CA ARG A 93 5.98 10.23 0.74
C ARG A 93 6.78 9.28 -0.14
N LEU A 94 7.06 9.71 -1.37
CA LEU A 94 7.95 8.99 -2.28
C LEU A 94 9.32 9.67 -2.36
N VAL A 95 10.38 8.88 -2.64
CA VAL A 95 11.66 9.46 -3.05
C VAL A 95 11.57 9.91 -4.52
N PRO A 96 12.37 10.89 -4.97
CA PRO A 96 12.23 11.46 -6.33
C PRO A 96 12.27 10.43 -7.46
N GLU A 97 13.05 9.36 -7.34
CA GLU A 97 13.24 8.34 -8.36
C GLU A 97 12.25 7.16 -8.26
N SER A 98 11.25 7.25 -7.38
CA SER A 98 10.33 6.14 -7.07
C SER A 98 9.58 5.67 -8.32
N ILE A 99 8.83 6.57 -8.94
CA ILE A 99 7.97 6.24 -10.08
C ILE A 99 8.81 5.79 -11.28
N GLU A 100 9.95 6.42 -11.53
CA GLU A 100 10.84 6.04 -12.63
C GLU A 100 11.41 4.62 -12.44
N THR A 101 11.88 4.30 -11.24
CA THR A 101 12.45 2.99 -10.91
C THR A 101 11.41 1.88 -11.02
N GLU A 102 10.21 2.12 -10.46
CA GLU A 102 9.12 1.13 -10.50
C GLU A 102 8.56 0.96 -11.92
N SER A 103 8.38 2.04 -12.70
CA SER A 103 7.92 1.96 -14.09
C SER A 103 8.91 1.19 -14.98
N LYS A 104 10.21 1.48 -14.87
CA LYS A 104 11.24 0.71 -15.57
C LYS A 104 11.20 -0.77 -15.21
N ALA A 105 10.89 -1.10 -13.96
CA ALA A 105 10.77 -2.49 -13.53
C ALA A 105 9.54 -3.17 -14.13
N MET A 106 8.38 -2.49 -14.17
CA MET A 106 7.16 -2.99 -14.80
C MET A 106 7.31 -3.23 -16.31
N GLN A 107 8.13 -2.43 -16.97
CA GLN A 107 8.37 -2.51 -18.43
C GLN A 107 9.33 -3.63 -18.86
N LYS A 108 10.08 -4.22 -17.92
CA LYS A 108 11.03 -5.32 -18.23
C LYS A 108 10.35 -6.56 -18.82
N ASP A 109 9.12 -6.84 -18.37
CA ASP A 109 8.41 -8.06 -18.73
C ASP A 109 6.88 -7.81 -18.59
N PRO A 110 6.08 -8.07 -19.64
CA PRO A 110 4.62 -7.87 -19.58
C PRO A 110 3.92 -8.74 -18.54
N ASP A 111 4.54 -9.85 -18.12
CA ASP A 111 4.02 -10.71 -17.06
C ASP A 111 4.24 -10.14 -15.64
N ILE A 112 5.03 -9.07 -15.48
CA ILE A 112 5.16 -8.39 -14.19
C ILE A 112 3.85 -7.64 -13.92
N VAL A 113 3.11 -8.12 -12.93
CA VAL A 113 1.81 -7.55 -12.53
C VAL A 113 1.95 -6.49 -11.45
N MET A 114 3.05 -6.54 -10.69
CA MET A 114 3.37 -5.56 -9.65
C MET A 114 4.86 -5.52 -9.32
N THR A 115 5.30 -4.39 -8.81
CA THR A 115 6.58 -4.22 -8.12
C THR A 115 6.36 -4.08 -6.63
N ILE A 116 7.34 -4.45 -5.84
CA ILE A 116 7.38 -4.17 -4.40
C ILE A 116 8.76 -3.67 -4.00
N ASN A 117 8.81 -2.77 -3.04
CA ASN A 117 10.07 -2.26 -2.47
C ASN A 117 10.00 -2.16 -0.95
N ASP A 118 11.13 -1.91 -0.30
CA ASP A 118 11.17 -1.70 1.14
C ASP A 118 10.80 -0.24 1.47
N SER A 119 10.04 -0.03 2.56
CA SER A 119 9.66 1.30 3.05
C SER A 119 10.58 1.75 4.17
N ILE A 120 10.99 3.02 4.16
CA ILE A 120 11.63 3.69 5.28
C ILE A 120 10.53 4.18 6.22
N MET A 121 10.44 3.64 7.42
CA MET A 121 9.50 4.14 8.42
C MET A 121 10.00 5.43 9.04
N ILE A 122 9.13 6.44 9.10
CA ILE A 122 9.39 7.74 9.71
C ILE A 122 8.28 8.10 10.70
N ASN A 123 8.57 9.02 11.64
CA ASN A 123 7.56 9.72 12.41
C ASN A 123 7.21 11.07 11.74
N ARG A 124 6.30 11.86 12.35
CA ARG A 124 5.88 13.17 11.79
C ARG A 124 7.02 14.18 11.68
N GLU A 125 8.02 14.10 12.56
CA GLU A 125 9.21 14.95 12.54
C GLU A 125 10.23 14.50 11.48
N GLY A 126 9.93 13.46 10.70
CA GLY A 126 10.81 12.91 9.68
C GLY A 126 11.93 12.01 10.21
N LYS A 127 11.94 11.69 11.52
CA LYS A 127 12.94 10.80 12.12
C LYS A 127 12.74 9.38 11.63
N LYS A 128 13.83 8.76 11.15
CA LYS A 128 13.82 7.36 10.69
C LYS A 128 13.68 6.41 11.87
N LEU A 129 12.67 5.53 11.80
CA LEU A 129 12.32 4.55 12.84
C LEU A 129 12.79 3.13 12.48
N GLY A 130 12.97 2.84 11.19
CA GLY A 130 13.38 1.53 10.70
C GLY A 130 13.00 1.28 9.24
N ILE A 131 13.02 0.02 8.83
CA ILE A 131 12.66 -0.41 7.47
C ILE A 131 11.59 -1.49 7.58
N PHE A 132 10.56 -1.37 6.75
CA PHE A 132 9.49 -2.36 6.60
C PHE A 132 9.55 -3.03 5.21
N GLY A 133 9.05 -4.26 5.08
CA GLY A 133 8.88 -4.95 3.80
C GLY A 133 10.01 -5.89 3.38
N ARG A 134 10.96 -6.18 4.19
CA ARG A 134 12.21 -6.92 3.92
C ARG A 134 12.03 -8.34 3.34
N TYR A 135 11.61 -8.46 2.08
CA TYR A 135 11.72 -9.76 1.42
C TYR A 135 13.18 -10.02 1.01
N PRO A 136 13.78 -11.15 1.43
CA PRO A 136 15.22 -11.35 1.29
C PRO A 136 15.67 -11.55 -0.15
N LYS A 137 14.81 -12.12 -1.01
CA LYS A 137 15.16 -12.43 -2.39
C LYS A 137 14.68 -11.30 -3.31
N LYS A 138 15.61 -10.54 -3.87
CA LYS A 138 15.33 -9.45 -4.82
C LYS A 138 15.23 -9.96 -6.27
N GLY A 139 14.69 -9.12 -7.16
CA GLY A 139 14.44 -9.43 -8.56
C GLY A 139 13.09 -10.13 -8.80
N ILE A 140 12.88 -10.54 -10.04
CA ILE A 140 11.60 -11.12 -10.49
C ILE A 140 11.33 -12.44 -9.79
N GLN A 141 10.14 -12.55 -9.17
CA GLN A 141 9.64 -13.71 -8.45
C GLN A 141 8.34 -14.23 -9.08
N ASP A 142 8.09 -15.52 -8.94
CA ASP A 142 6.76 -16.10 -9.17
C ASP A 142 5.77 -15.53 -8.14
N GLY A 143 4.75 -14.84 -8.62
CA GLY A 143 3.80 -14.13 -7.76
C GLY A 143 2.97 -15.06 -6.87
N LYS A 144 2.58 -16.26 -7.36
CA LYS A 144 1.86 -17.25 -6.54
C LYS A 144 2.73 -17.78 -5.41
N LYS A 145 4.01 -18.08 -5.68
CA LYS A 145 4.95 -18.53 -4.65
C LYS A 145 5.22 -17.43 -3.61
N LEU A 146 5.34 -16.17 -4.06
CA LEU A 146 5.52 -15.03 -3.16
C LEU A 146 4.28 -14.81 -2.28
N ALA A 147 3.08 -14.82 -2.88
CA ALA A 147 1.82 -14.72 -2.15
C ALA A 147 1.66 -15.83 -1.10
N ARG A 148 1.96 -17.09 -1.47
CA ARG A 148 1.95 -18.22 -0.53
C ARG A 148 2.89 -18.00 0.66
N LYS A 149 4.14 -17.58 0.39
CA LYS A 149 5.12 -17.26 1.44
C LYS A 149 4.64 -16.12 2.32
N SER A 150 4.08 -15.08 1.70
CA SER A 150 3.55 -13.91 2.42
C SER A 150 2.39 -14.29 3.35
N MET A 151 1.50 -15.15 2.90
CA MET A 151 0.38 -15.63 3.71
C MET A 151 0.86 -16.45 4.91
N ILE A 152 1.90 -17.30 4.74
CA ILE A 152 2.38 -18.19 5.80
C ILE A 152 3.32 -17.43 6.77
N TYR A 153 4.30 -16.73 6.23
CA TYR A 153 5.42 -16.26 7.05
C TYR A 153 5.33 -14.79 7.43
N ASN A 154 5.13 -13.87 6.51
CA ASN A 154 5.09 -12.41 6.77
C ASN A 154 4.43 -11.67 5.62
N ASN A 155 3.85 -10.47 5.88
CA ASN A 155 3.51 -9.56 4.79
C ASN A 155 4.80 -9.05 4.14
N TYR A 156 5.17 -9.64 2.99
CA TYR A 156 6.34 -9.25 2.22
C TYR A 156 6.05 -8.18 1.17
N PHE A 157 4.77 -7.87 0.91
CA PHE A 157 4.37 -6.82 -0.02
C PHE A 157 4.55 -5.43 0.57
N GLY A 158 4.34 -5.31 1.87
CA GLY A 158 4.48 -4.03 2.56
C GLY A 158 3.20 -3.20 2.53
N MET A 159 3.37 -1.89 2.71
CA MET A 159 2.31 -0.90 2.71
C MET A 159 1.93 -0.50 1.27
N PRO A 160 0.78 0.14 1.03
CA PRO A 160 0.38 0.55 -0.33
C PRO A 160 1.45 1.37 -1.06
N CYS A 161 2.09 2.32 -0.36
CA CYS A 161 3.18 3.13 -0.91
C CYS A 161 4.42 2.33 -1.35
N ALA A 162 4.55 1.06 -0.95
CA ALA A 162 5.62 0.17 -1.39
C ALA A 162 5.31 -0.61 -2.67
N VAL A 163 4.11 -0.48 -3.22
CA VAL A 163 3.61 -1.28 -4.34
C VAL A 163 3.21 -0.40 -5.52
N MET A 164 3.64 -0.76 -6.73
CA MET A 164 3.06 -0.31 -7.99
C MET A 164 2.47 -1.53 -8.70
N PHE A 165 1.35 -1.36 -9.40
CA PHE A 165 0.66 -2.48 -10.05
C PHE A 165 -0.02 -2.09 -11.37
N ARG A 166 -0.35 -3.10 -12.20
CA ARG A 166 -1.13 -2.90 -13.43
C ARG A 166 -2.60 -2.71 -13.11
N LYS A 167 -3.22 -1.65 -13.66
CA LYS A 167 -4.65 -1.38 -13.51
C LYS A 167 -5.50 -2.54 -14.00
N SER A 168 -5.17 -3.15 -15.15
CA SER A 168 -5.91 -4.29 -15.71
C SER A 168 -5.92 -5.52 -14.79
N VAL A 169 -4.88 -5.71 -13.96
CA VAL A 169 -4.84 -6.81 -12.98
C VAL A 169 -5.67 -6.48 -11.73
N PHE A 170 -5.69 -5.21 -11.32
CA PHE A 170 -6.58 -4.73 -10.26
C PHE A 170 -8.06 -4.97 -10.62
N GLU A 171 -8.46 -4.61 -11.83
CA GLU A 171 -9.83 -4.80 -12.33
C GLU A 171 -10.23 -6.28 -12.33
N LYS A 172 -9.34 -7.16 -12.82
CA LYS A 172 -9.56 -8.62 -12.79
C LYS A 172 -9.62 -9.20 -11.38
N ALA A 173 -8.90 -8.59 -10.42
CA ALA A 173 -8.90 -9.03 -9.02
C ALA A 173 -10.15 -8.59 -8.25
N GLY A 174 -10.96 -7.68 -8.80
CA GLY A 174 -12.21 -7.19 -8.20
C GLY A 174 -12.03 -6.02 -7.23
N GLY A 175 -10.83 -5.42 -7.18
CA GLY A 175 -10.55 -4.25 -6.34
C GLY A 175 -10.40 -4.56 -4.85
N PHE A 176 -10.50 -3.51 -4.03
CA PHE A 176 -10.43 -3.59 -2.58
C PHE A 176 -11.76 -4.08 -1.98
N ASP A 177 -11.70 -5.13 -1.17
CA ASP A 177 -12.88 -5.77 -0.55
C ASP A 177 -13.26 -5.07 0.77
N PRO A 178 -14.45 -4.44 0.87
CA PRO A 178 -14.87 -3.71 2.07
C PRO A 178 -15.08 -4.60 3.31
N ALA A 179 -15.04 -5.91 3.16
CA ALA A 179 -15.06 -6.86 4.29
C ALA A 179 -13.79 -6.75 5.18
N TYR A 180 -12.72 -6.13 4.66
CA TYR A 180 -11.48 -5.93 5.40
C TYR A 180 -11.29 -4.47 5.81
N ARG A 181 -10.82 -4.27 7.03
CA ARG A 181 -10.48 -2.96 7.57
C ARG A 181 -8.98 -2.77 7.80
N TYR A 182 -8.30 -3.83 8.27
CA TYR A 182 -6.91 -3.75 8.71
C TYR A 182 -5.91 -4.36 7.73
N ILE A 183 -6.38 -5.25 6.85
CA ILE A 183 -5.55 -5.95 5.87
C ILE A 183 -6.10 -5.80 4.44
N LEU A 184 -6.76 -4.70 4.18
CA LEU A 184 -7.40 -4.37 2.90
C LEU A 184 -6.43 -4.46 1.72
N ASP A 185 -5.26 -3.87 1.87
CA ASP A 185 -4.15 -3.93 0.92
C ASP A 185 -3.61 -5.36 0.76
N PHE A 186 -3.43 -6.07 1.87
CA PHE A 186 -2.89 -7.42 1.85
C PHE A 186 -3.83 -8.42 1.16
N ASP A 187 -5.17 -8.29 1.31
CA ASP A 187 -6.14 -9.09 0.56
C ASP A 187 -5.99 -8.88 -0.95
N LEU A 188 -5.90 -7.61 -1.38
CA LEU A 188 -5.70 -7.29 -2.78
C LEU A 188 -4.39 -7.88 -3.33
N TRP A 189 -3.28 -7.74 -2.60
CA TRP A 189 -2.01 -8.32 -3.02
C TRP A 189 -2.07 -9.84 -3.16
N MET A 190 -2.81 -10.51 -2.25
CA MET A 190 -3.04 -11.96 -2.37
C MET A 190 -3.86 -12.31 -3.60
N SER A 191 -4.72 -11.41 -4.08
CA SER A 191 -5.53 -11.60 -5.27
C SER A 191 -4.76 -11.32 -6.56
N MET A 192 -3.93 -10.31 -6.58
CA MET A 192 -3.20 -9.85 -7.78
C MET A 192 -1.90 -10.62 -8.04
N ALA A 193 -1.08 -10.84 -7.03
CA ALA A 193 0.24 -11.45 -7.23
C ALA A 193 0.21 -12.82 -7.94
N PRO A 194 -0.76 -13.73 -7.67
CA PRO A 194 -0.85 -14.99 -8.41
C PRO A 194 -1.18 -14.87 -9.89
N CYS A 195 -1.54 -13.66 -10.37
CA CYS A 195 -1.86 -13.44 -11.78
C CYS A 195 -0.61 -13.29 -12.67
N GLY A 196 0.59 -13.23 -12.10
CA GLY A 196 1.82 -13.09 -12.87
C GLY A 196 3.09 -13.11 -12.03
N LYS A 197 4.07 -12.31 -12.43
CA LYS A 197 5.35 -12.13 -11.75
C LYS A 197 5.34 -10.88 -10.88
N VAL A 198 6.17 -10.86 -9.84
CA VAL A 198 6.38 -9.69 -8.97
C VAL A 198 7.87 -9.35 -8.97
N ASP A 199 8.24 -8.11 -9.34
CA ASP A 199 9.63 -7.67 -9.23
C ASP A 199 9.87 -7.04 -7.85
N VAL A 200 10.75 -7.67 -7.08
CA VAL A 200 11.16 -7.25 -5.73
C VAL A 200 12.37 -6.36 -5.83
N LEU A 201 12.19 -5.06 -5.75
CA LEU A 201 13.22 -4.06 -5.94
C LEU A 201 14.20 -4.02 -4.75
N LYS A 202 15.45 -3.61 -5.01
CA LYS A 202 16.50 -3.46 -3.98
C LYS A 202 16.38 -2.11 -3.26
N GLU A 203 15.83 -1.15 -3.96
CA GLU A 203 15.72 0.25 -3.56
C GLU A 203 14.67 0.42 -2.47
N LYS A 204 14.82 1.49 -1.67
CA LYS A 204 13.84 1.97 -0.70
C LYS A 204 13.24 3.24 -1.28
N LEU A 205 12.04 3.11 -1.85
CA LEU A 205 11.47 4.13 -2.73
C LEU A 205 10.38 4.99 -2.07
N ASN A 206 10.10 4.74 -0.79
CA ASN A 206 9.07 5.49 -0.08
C ASN A 206 9.39 5.67 1.41
N TYR A 207 8.74 6.68 1.99
CA TYR A 207 8.68 6.93 3.42
C TYR A 207 7.27 6.62 3.90
N PHE A 208 7.15 5.63 4.77
CA PHE A 208 5.91 5.27 5.44
C PHE A 208 5.82 5.97 6.79
N MET A 209 4.76 6.78 6.99
CA MET A 209 4.58 7.50 8.25
C MET A 209 3.91 6.62 9.30
N LEU A 210 4.64 6.31 10.36
CA LEU A 210 4.12 5.53 11.49
C LEU A 210 3.55 6.45 12.55
N ARG A 211 2.22 6.33 12.81
CA ARG A 211 1.48 7.10 13.81
C ARG A 211 0.64 6.17 14.69
N GLU A 212 0.44 6.56 15.96
CA GLU A 212 -0.42 5.78 16.87
C GLU A 212 -1.90 5.78 16.45
N ASP A 213 -2.37 6.89 15.88
CA ASP A 213 -3.74 7.09 15.42
C ASP A 213 -4.04 6.49 14.04
N SER A 214 -3.00 6.06 13.30
CA SER A 214 -3.16 5.35 12.02
C SER A 214 -3.76 3.95 12.21
N ASN A 215 -4.30 3.36 11.11
CA ASN A 215 -4.77 1.98 11.16
C ASN A 215 -3.68 1.01 11.59
N THR A 216 -2.46 1.16 11.08
CA THR A 216 -1.30 0.35 11.49
C THR A 216 -0.99 0.52 12.98
N GLY A 217 -1.00 1.75 13.50
CA GLY A 217 -0.81 2.04 14.91
C GLY A 217 -1.89 1.40 15.80
N LYS A 218 -3.16 1.48 15.39
CA LYS A 218 -4.29 0.84 16.09
C LYS A 218 -4.17 -0.68 16.13
N VAL A 219 -3.82 -1.32 15.00
CA VAL A 219 -3.58 -2.77 14.92
C VAL A 219 -2.46 -3.19 15.86
N MET A 220 -1.35 -2.44 15.89
CA MET A 220 -0.20 -2.77 16.75
C MET A 220 -0.48 -2.56 18.24
N SER A 221 -1.46 -1.72 18.60
CA SER A 221 -1.77 -1.36 20.00
C SER A 221 -3.06 -2.00 20.52
N LYS A 222 -4.19 -1.71 19.90
CA LYS A 222 -5.53 -1.98 20.46
C LYS A 222 -6.34 -3.04 19.70
N GLU A 223 -6.20 -3.13 18.37
CA GLU A 223 -7.08 -3.92 17.50
C GLU A 223 -6.47 -5.25 17.04
N LYS A 224 -5.58 -5.80 17.84
CA LYS A 224 -4.84 -7.05 17.52
C LYS A 224 -5.77 -8.25 17.25
N LYS A 225 -6.90 -8.33 17.97
CA LYS A 225 -7.85 -9.43 17.82
C LYS A 225 -8.55 -9.35 16.46
N ALA A 226 -9.12 -8.20 16.11
CA ALA A 226 -9.80 -7.99 14.84
C ALA A 226 -8.85 -8.20 13.64
N TYR A 227 -7.63 -7.65 13.71
CA TYR A 227 -6.59 -7.91 12.70
C TYR A 227 -6.28 -9.40 12.52
N PHE A 228 -6.21 -10.17 13.63
CA PHE A 228 -5.96 -11.61 13.57
C PHE A 228 -7.15 -12.36 12.97
N GLU A 229 -8.37 -11.96 13.29
CA GLU A 229 -9.60 -12.55 12.74
C GLU A 229 -9.70 -12.33 11.23
N GLU A 230 -9.43 -11.10 10.74
CA GLU A 230 -9.34 -10.81 9.31
C GLU A 230 -8.27 -11.67 8.62
N HIS A 231 -7.09 -11.83 9.24
CA HIS A 231 -6.04 -12.67 8.68
C HIS A 231 -6.47 -14.15 8.60
N VAL A 232 -7.16 -14.68 9.60
CA VAL A 232 -7.68 -16.05 9.58
C VAL A 232 -8.73 -16.24 8.49
N TYR A 233 -9.59 -15.23 8.29
CA TYR A 233 -10.56 -15.22 7.21
C TYR A 233 -9.88 -15.21 5.84
N LEU A 234 -8.92 -14.31 5.64
CA LEU A 234 -8.13 -14.22 4.41
C LEU A 234 -7.35 -15.50 4.11
N LEU A 235 -6.77 -16.12 5.14
CA LEU A 235 -6.07 -17.40 5.00
C LEU A 235 -7.00 -18.51 4.50
N ARG A 236 -8.22 -18.60 5.04
CA ARG A 236 -9.22 -19.58 4.60
C ARG A 236 -9.66 -19.33 3.15
N LYS A 237 -9.96 -18.06 2.81
CA LYS A 237 -10.33 -17.63 1.44
C LYS A 237 -9.28 -18.03 0.40
N ASN A 238 -8.00 -18.02 0.76
CA ASN A 238 -6.90 -18.22 -0.18
C ASN A 238 -6.14 -19.54 -0.05
N ALA A 239 -6.46 -20.40 0.94
CA ALA A 239 -5.68 -21.59 1.25
C ALA A 239 -5.55 -22.54 0.04
N ASP A 240 -6.65 -22.83 -0.63
CA ASP A 240 -6.67 -23.76 -1.78
C ASP A 240 -5.98 -23.13 -3.00
N ARG A 241 -6.32 -21.88 -3.33
CA ARG A 241 -5.71 -21.15 -4.45
C ARG A 241 -4.19 -21.04 -4.34
N LEU A 242 -3.68 -20.79 -3.12
CA LEU A 242 -2.25 -20.70 -2.84
C LEU A 242 -1.61 -22.05 -2.47
N SER A 243 -2.37 -23.14 -2.51
CA SER A 243 -1.91 -24.48 -2.16
C SER A 243 -1.29 -24.56 -0.74
N ILE A 244 -1.96 -23.93 0.24
CA ILE A 244 -1.54 -23.90 1.66
C ILE A 244 -2.23 -25.04 2.40
N GLY A 245 -1.53 -26.15 2.61
CA GLY A 245 -2.04 -27.31 3.38
C GLY A 245 -2.21 -27.00 4.87
N LYS A 246 -2.81 -27.95 5.60
CA LYS A 246 -3.14 -27.79 7.05
C LYS A 246 -1.95 -27.33 7.91
N VAL A 247 -0.75 -27.87 7.69
CA VAL A 247 0.47 -27.48 8.41
C VAL A 247 0.82 -25.99 8.14
N GLY A 248 0.77 -25.56 6.87
CA GLY A 248 1.02 -24.15 6.50
C GLY A 248 -0.01 -23.20 7.10
N GLN A 249 -1.28 -23.59 7.14
CA GLN A 249 -2.34 -22.81 7.78
C GLN A 249 -2.13 -22.68 9.30
N PHE A 250 -1.75 -23.77 9.97
CA PHE A 250 -1.40 -23.75 11.40
C PHE A 250 -0.22 -22.81 11.65
N LEU A 251 0.88 -22.98 10.90
CA LEU A 251 2.08 -22.17 11.01
C LEU A 251 1.80 -20.68 10.79
N SER A 252 0.99 -20.33 9.78
CA SER A 252 0.56 -18.96 9.51
C SER A 252 -0.11 -18.32 10.74
N LYS A 253 -1.04 -19.02 11.37
CA LYS A 253 -1.76 -18.52 12.57
C LYS A 253 -0.81 -18.31 13.76
N VAL A 254 0.07 -19.28 14.03
CA VAL A 254 1.03 -19.20 15.13
C VAL A 254 2.00 -18.03 14.95
N LEU A 255 2.62 -17.92 13.76
CA LEU A 255 3.57 -16.85 13.47
C LEU A 255 2.90 -15.46 13.50
N ARG A 256 1.68 -15.34 13.00
CA ARG A 256 0.95 -14.06 13.00
C ARG A 256 0.61 -13.61 14.42
N LYS A 257 0.14 -14.54 15.26
CA LYS A 257 -0.15 -14.25 16.67
C LYS A 257 1.10 -13.82 17.44
N GLY A 258 2.22 -14.53 17.28
CA GLY A 258 3.48 -14.20 17.93
C GLY A 258 4.02 -12.82 17.51
N ARG A 259 3.97 -12.49 16.21
CA ARG A 259 4.40 -11.18 15.73
C ARG A 259 3.53 -10.03 16.20
N SER A 260 2.21 -10.21 16.25
CA SER A 260 1.31 -9.17 16.74
C SER A 260 1.66 -8.78 18.19
N ALA A 261 2.11 -9.74 19.01
CA ALA A 261 2.62 -9.45 20.35
C ALA A 261 3.94 -8.65 20.31
N ALA A 262 4.91 -9.11 19.51
CA ALA A 262 6.22 -8.46 19.37
C ALA A 262 6.14 -7.03 18.82
N TYR A 263 5.31 -6.80 17.80
CA TYR A 263 5.10 -5.47 17.23
C TYR A 263 4.51 -4.47 18.23
N GLY A 264 3.62 -4.90 19.11
CA GLY A 264 3.08 -4.00 20.13
C GLY A 264 4.13 -3.54 21.17
N ILE A 265 5.12 -4.37 21.48
CA ILE A 265 6.25 -4.02 22.33
C ILE A 265 7.19 -3.06 21.59
N TRP A 266 7.53 -3.42 20.35
CA TRP A 266 8.41 -2.61 19.51
C TRP A 266 7.84 -1.21 19.25
N LEU A 267 6.54 -1.07 18.92
CA LEU A 267 5.90 0.21 18.68
C LEU A 267 5.99 1.14 19.88
N LYS A 268 5.70 0.62 21.09
CA LYS A 268 5.82 1.40 22.33
C LYS A 268 7.24 1.88 22.57
N TRP A 269 8.24 1.11 22.20
CA TRP A 269 9.64 1.49 22.35
C TRP A 269 10.07 2.52 21.31
N VAL A 270 9.63 2.38 20.06
CA VAL A 270 9.99 3.27 18.94
C VAL A 270 9.35 4.65 19.07
N LEU A 271 8.07 4.72 19.46
CA LEU A 271 7.34 6.00 19.58
C LEU A 271 7.67 6.77 20.87
N ARG A 272 8.39 6.15 21.82
CA ARG A 272 8.90 6.83 23.03
C ARG A 272 10.31 7.43 22.85
N LYS A 273 10.98 7.15 21.74
CA LYS A 273 12.29 7.69 21.36
C LYS A 273 12.16 8.89 20.46
#